data_5f312269ed3355f07ed77d89e14cd33d
#
_entry.id   5f312269ed3355f07ed77d89e14cd33d
#
_cell.length_a   1.000
_cell.length_b   1.000
_cell.length_c   1.000
_cell.angle_alpha   90.00
_cell.angle_beta   90.00
_cell.angle_gamma   90.00
#
_symmetry.space_group_name_H-M   'P 1'
#
loop_
_entity.id
_entity.type
_entity.pdbx_description
1 polymer ?
#
loop_
_entity_poly.entity_id
_entity_poly.type
_entity_poly.pdbx_seq_one_letter_code
_entity_poly.pdbx_strand_id
1 'polypeptide(L)'
;MARAARSLTGQVVAITGGARGIGRATAAALIAQGAQIAIGDIDASLAERTAQELGAGTVGLPLDVTNRASFEAFLDEVESRVGPLDVLINNAGIMPIGPFTEESDATAVRMVGINLHGVIFGSKLALQRFQSRGRGHLVNIASAAGKTGFPGGATYCATKHAVVGLSESIRQEVRGTDIGVSVVMPVVVHTELGSGLPEARGFKPVEPEDVASAIVDALQHRRYDVFVPKRVGALIRLNGLMPRALGEGVTRLLKGDQVLANPDHGARAAYEARMADTVALADQPATSETPAAAEPAAAQSRETETV
;
A
#
# COMPACT_ATOMS: atom_id res chain seq x y z
N MET A 1 -21.84 0.80 -24.81
CA MET A 1 -21.69 -0.65 -24.63
C MET A 1 -20.77 -0.90 -23.43
N ALA A 2 -21.14 -1.75 -22.48
CA ALA A 2 -20.25 -2.13 -21.38
C ALA A 2 -19.05 -2.90 -21.99
N ARG A 3 -17.84 -2.48 -21.67
CA ARG A 3 -16.63 -3.18 -22.09
C ARG A 3 -16.61 -4.56 -21.43
N ALA A 4 -16.28 -5.62 -22.16
CA ALA A 4 -16.18 -6.97 -21.59
C ALA A 4 -15.14 -6.99 -20.44
N ALA A 5 -15.41 -7.79 -19.41
CA ALA A 5 -14.48 -7.98 -18.30
C ALA A 5 -13.17 -8.57 -18.83
N ARG A 6 -12.03 -8.03 -18.37
CA ARG A 6 -10.69 -8.57 -18.70
C ARG A 6 -10.45 -9.85 -17.91
N SER A 7 -9.86 -10.84 -18.56
CA SER A 7 -9.34 -12.01 -17.84
C SER A 7 -8.15 -11.61 -16.97
N LEU A 8 -8.10 -12.15 -15.76
CA LEU A 8 -6.95 -12.06 -14.85
C LEU A 8 -6.09 -13.33 -14.86
N THR A 9 -6.52 -14.35 -15.61
CA THR A 9 -5.80 -15.63 -15.74
C THR A 9 -4.40 -15.41 -16.29
N GLY A 10 -3.41 -15.91 -15.58
CA GLY A 10 -2.00 -15.82 -15.95
C GLY A 10 -1.37 -14.43 -15.77
N GLN A 11 -2.10 -13.41 -15.28
CA GLN A 11 -1.51 -12.13 -14.96
C GLN A 11 -0.61 -12.22 -13.73
N VAL A 12 0.57 -11.63 -13.80
CA VAL A 12 1.52 -11.53 -12.68
C VAL A 12 1.18 -10.31 -11.85
N VAL A 13 0.85 -10.54 -10.57
CA VAL A 13 0.41 -9.51 -9.62
C VAL A 13 1.34 -9.47 -8.43
N ALA A 14 1.96 -8.31 -8.19
CA ALA A 14 2.74 -8.04 -6.98
C ALA A 14 1.90 -7.23 -5.98
N ILE A 15 1.92 -7.63 -4.70
CA ILE A 15 1.13 -6.99 -3.63
C ILE A 15 2.06 -6.63 -2.47
N THR A 16 2.14 -5.33 -2.11
CA THR A 16 2.90 -4.89 -0.94
C THR A 16 2.06 -5.00 0.34
N GLY A 17 2.68 -5.37 1.48
CA GLY A 17 1.94 -5.68 2.71
C GLY A 17 0.98 -6.85 2.51
N GLY A 18 1.43 -7.87 1.75
CA GLY A 18 0.59 -8.99 1.30
C GLY A 18 0.41 -10.11 2.31
N ALA A 19 1.16 -10.09 3.41
CA ALA A 19 1.18 -11.19 4.38
C ALA A 19 -0.07 -11.27 5.28
N ARG A 20 -0.88 -10.20 5.36
CA ARG A 20 -2.06 -10.14 6.24
C ARG A 20 -3.15 -9.23 5.70
N GLY A 21 -4.31 -9.22 6.36
CA GLY A 21 -5.43 -8.29 6.13
C GLY A 21 -5.87 -8.21 4.66
N ILE A 22 -6.04 -6.98 4.16
CA ILE A 22 -6.49 -6.71 2.79
C ILE A 22 -5.56 -7.34 1.75
N GLY A 23 -4.24 -7.26 1.96
CA GLY A 23 -3.26 -7.81 1.02
C GLY A 23 -3.41 -9.32 0.84
N ARG A 24 -3.50 -10.08 1.96
CA ARG A 24 -3.70 -11.54 1.94
C ARG A 24 -5.04 -11.92 1.30
N ALA A 25 -6.13 -11.23 1.68
CA ALA A 25 -7.45 -11.49 1.09
C ALA A 25 -7.47 -11.20 -0.42
N THR A 26 -6.78 -10.11 -0.85
CA THR A 26 -6.64 -9.76 -2.27
C THR A 26 -5.84 -10.81 -3.03
N ALA A 27 -4.75 -11.33 -2.46
CA ALA A 27 -3.98 -12.41 -3.04
C ALA A 27 -4.85 -13.65 -3.27
N ALA A 28 -5.61 -14.09 -2.25
CA ALA A 28 -6.52 -15.22 -2.34
C ALA A 28 -7.60 -15.02 -3.43
N ALA A 29 -8.22 -13.84 -3.47
CA ALA A 29 -9.25 -13.53 -4.47
C ALA A 29 -8.70 -13.52 -5.90
N LEU A 30 -7.47 -13.04 -6.12
CA LEU A 30 -6.82 -13.02 -7.42
C LEU A 30 -6.35 -14.41 -7.87
N ILE A 31 -5.87 -15.25 -6.94
CA ILE A 31 -5.57 -16.67 -7.19
C ILE A 31 -6.82 -17.39 -7.71
N ALA A 32 -7.97 -17.15 -7.09
CA ALA A 32 -9.25 -17.72 -7.54
C ALA A 32 -9.65 -17.27 -8.96
N GLN A 33 -9.08 -16.16 -9.47
CA GLN A 33 -9.24 -15.70 -10.86
C GLN A 33 -8.13 -16.23 -11.79
N GLY A 34 -7.24 -17.09 -11.31
CA GLY A 34 -6.14 -17.66 -12.08
C GLY A 34 -4.92 -16.74 -12.26
N ALA A 35 -4.79 -15.70 -11.45
CA ALA A 35 -3.59 -14.85 -11.45
C ALA A 35 -2.42 -15.55 -10.74
N GLN A 36 -1.19 -15.17 -11.10
CA GLN A 36 0.05 -15.56 -10.47
C GLN A 36 0.47 -14.46 -9.48
N ILE A 37 0.71 -14.83 -8.24
CA ILE A 37 0.84 -13.86 -7.13
C ILE A 37 2.24 -13.87 -6.52
N ALA A 38 2.78 -12.68 -6.32
CA ALA A 38 3.88 -12.44 -5.40
C ALA A 38 3.43 -11.46 -4.30
N ILE A 39 3.71 -11.77 -3.05
CA ILE A 39 3.46 -10.90 -1.90
C ILE A 39 4.77 -10.45 -1.29
N GLY A 40 4.89 -9.13 -1.02
CA GLY A 40 6.01 -8.54 -0.29
C GLY A 40 5.56 -8.04 1.07
N ASP A 41 6.36 -8.28 2.11
CA ASP A 41 6.11 -7.75 3.45
C ASP A 41 7.43 -7.46 4.17
N ILE A 42 7.41 -6.53 5.15
CA ILE A 42 8.56 -6.25 5.98
C ILE A 42 8.91 -7.46 6.87
N ASP A 43 7.91 -8.25 7.25
CA ASP A 43 8.07 -9.54 7.90
C ASP A 43 8.22 -10.63 6.82
N ALA A 44 9.46 -10.84 6.38
CA ALA A 44 9.79 -11.80 5.33
C ALA A 44 9.32 -13.21 5.66
N SER A 45 9.47 -13.63 6.92
CA SER A 45 9.07 -14.98 7.36
C SER A 45 7.55 -15.16 7.35
N LEU A 46 6.78 -14.13 7.67
CA LEU A 46 5.33 -14.16 7.54
C LEU A 46 4.90 -14.16 6.07
N ALA A 47 5.56 -13.37 5.21
CA ALA A 47 5.27 -13.36 3.77
C ALA A 47 5.45 -14.77 3.17
N GLU A 48 6.55 -15.44 3.53
CA GLU A 48 6.84 -16.79 3.06
C GLU A 48 5.82 -17.82 3.54
N ARG A 49 5.47 -17.83 4.83
CA ARG A 49 4.41 -18.70 5.39
C ARG A 49 3.05 -18.44 4.74
N THR A 50 2.66 -17.16 4.59
CA THR A 50 1.39 -16.79 3.95
C THR A 50 1.35 -17.23 2.49
N ALA A 51 2.46 -17.11 1.75
CA ALA A 51 2.55 -17.61 0.38
C ALA A 51 2.37 -19.13 0.30
N GLN A 52 2.98 -19.89 1.23
CA GLN A 52 2.80 -21.34 1.34
C GLN A 52 1.34 -21.72 1.63
N GLU A 53 0.68 -21.01 2.57
CA GLU A 53 -0.74 -21.21 2.90
C GLU A 53 -1.68 -20.90 1.73
N LEU A 54 -1.40 -19.86 0.96
CA LEU A 54 -2.17 -19.48 -0.22
C LEU A 54 -2.00 -20.52 -1.35
N GLY A 55 -0.87 -21.18 -1.42
CA GLY A 55 -0.57 -22.17 -2.45
C GLY A 55 -0.48 -21.56 -3.85
N ALA A 56 -0.91 -22.33 -4.87
CA ALA A 56 -0.97 -21.91 -6.28
C ALA A 56 0.33 -21.30 -6.85
N GLY A 57 1.49 -21.70 -6.32
CA GLY A 57 2.78 -21.15 -6.73
C GLY A 57 3.04 -19.71 -6.26
N THR A 58 2.29 -19.22 -5.28
CA THR A 58 2.49 -17.89 -4.69
C THR A 58 3.89 -17.74 -4.11
N VAL A 59 4.52 -16.60 -4.36
CA VAL A 59 5.86 -16.28 -3.87
C VAL A 59 5.78 -15.23 -2.77
N GLY A 60 6.39 -15.51 -1.61
CA GLY A 60 6.56 -14.58 -0.49
C GLY A 60 7.98 -14.02 -0.46
N LEU A 61 8.15 -12.70 -0.40
CA LEU A 61 9.43 -12.03 -0.50
C LEU A 61 9.59 -10.93 0.57
N PRO A 62 10.81 -10.63 1.03
CA PRO A 62 11.07 -9.48 1.88
C PRO A 62 10.83 -8.19 1.10
N LEU A 63 10.21 -7.20 1.75
CA LEU A 63 10.01 -5.88 1.16
C LEU A 63 9.89 -4.80 2.24
N ASP A 64 10.85 -3.90 2.28
CA ASP A 64 10.69 -2.60 2.93
C ASP A 64 10.28 -1.55 1.89
N VAL A 65 9.01 -1.13 1.92
CA VAL A 65 8.48 -0.15 0.95
C VAL A 65 9.08 1.24 1.12
N THR A 66 9.71 1.54 2.27
CA THR A 66 10.37 2.83 2.52
C THR A 66 11.75 2.90 1.89
N ASN A 67 12.32 1.76 1.51
CA ASN A 67 13.61 1.65 0.85
C ASN A 67 13.42 1.37 -0.64
N ARG A 68 13.80 2.34 -1.50
CA ARG A 68 13.65 2.19 -2.95
C ARG A 68 14.42 0.98 -3.52
N ALA A 69 15.62 0.71 -3.02
CA ALA A 69 16.43 -0.42 -3.52
C ALA A 69 15.79 -1.77 -3.11
N SER A 70 15.22 -1.87 -1.89
CA SER A 70 14.44 -3.04 -1.48
C SER A 70 13.21 -3.25 -2.37
N PHE A 71 12.54 -2.17 -2.76
CA PHE A 71 11.36 -2.26 -3.63
C PHE A 71 11.75 -2.70 -5.05
N GLU A 72 12.86 -2.19 -5.59
CA GLU A 72 13.37 -2.57 -6.90
C GLU A 72 13.78 -4.05 -6.93
N ALA A 73 14.57 -4.49 -5.92
CA ALA A 73 14.95 -5.90 -5.77
C ALA A 73 13.73 -6.83 -5.64
N PHE A 74 12.69 -6.41 -4.88
CA PHE A 74 11.43 -7.15 -4.78
C PHE A 74 10.78 -7.35 -6.17
N LEU A 75 10.65 -6.29 -6.97
CA LEU A 75 10.02 -6.39 -8.29
C LEU A 75 10.87 -7.19 -9.27
N ASP A 76 12.19 -7.09 -9.22
CA ASP A 76 13.11 -7.87 -10.06
C ASP A 76 13.00 -9.37 -9.72
N GLU A 77 12.91 -9.70 -8.43
CA GLU A 77 12.71 -11.09 -7.99
C GLU A 77 11.33 -11.63 -8.40
N VAL A 78 10.28 -10.79 -8.36
CA VAL A 78 8.95 -11.15 -8.89
C VAL A 78 9.05 -11.48 -10.38
N GLU A 79 9.70 -10.63 -11.18
CA GLU A 79 9.82 -10.86 -12.62
C GLU A 79 10.67 -12.08 -12.94
N SER A 80 11.71 -12.35 -12.15
CA SER A 80 12.57 -13.54 -12.29
C SER A 80 11.85 -14.84 -11.97
N ARG A 81 11.06 -14.89 -10.89
CA ARG A 81 10.47 -16.13 -10.35
C ARG A 81 9.06 -16.41 -10.85
N VAL A 82 8.29 -15.38 -11.14
CA VAL A 82 6.87 -15.50 -11.51
C VAL A 82 6.65 -15.11 -12.97
N GLY A 83 7.23 -14.01 -13.41
CA GLY A 83 7.12 -13.50 -14.78
C GLY A 83 6.93 -11.99 -14.84
N PRO A 84 6.85 -11.42 -16.05
CA PRO A 84 6.77 -9.98 -16.25
C PRO A 84 5.57 -9.35 -15.55
N LEU A 85 5.80 -8.30 -14.75
CA LEU A 85 4.80 -7.66 -13.91
C LEU A 85 3.63 -7.08 -14.72
N ASP A 86 2.41 -7.56 -14.50
CA ASP A 86 1.19 -7.02 -15.11
C ASP A 86 0.42 -6.07 -14.18
N VAL A 87 0.48 -6.31 -12.86
CA VAL A 87 -0.24 -5.51 -11.85
C VAL A 87 0.63 -5.28 -10.63
N LEU A 88 0.72 -4.03 -10.17
CA LEU A 88 1.22 -3.71 -8.83
C LEU A 88 0.08 -3.20 -7.96
N ILE A 89 -0.06 -3.77 -6.76
CA ILE A 89 -0.98 -3.31 -5.72
C ILE A 89 -0.17 -2.74 -4.56
N ASN A 90 -0.10 -1.42 -4.45
CA ASN A 90 0.46 -0.71 -3.33
C ASN A 90 -0.54 -0.74 -2.17
N ASN A 91 -0.42 -1.74 -1.30
CA ASN A 91 -1.33 -1.98 -0.18
C ASN A 91 -0.67 -1.76 1.19
N ALA A 92 0.65 -1.87 1.31
CA ALA A 92 1.35 -1.62 2.57
C ALA A 92 0.98 -0.27 3.18
N GLY A 93 0.69 -0.26 4.48
CA GLY A 93 0.30 0.97 5.18
C GLY A 93 0.14 0.75 6.67
N ILE A 94 0.28 1.84 7.41
CA ILE A 94 0.08 1.92 8.86
C ILE A 94 -0.89 3.04 9.22
N MET A 95 -1.49 2.95 10.42
CA MET A 95 -2.45 3.95 10.93
C MET A 95 -2.30 4.12 12.44
N PRO A 96 -1.19 4.66 12.93
CA PRO A 96 -1.14 5.26 14.26
C PRO A 96 -2.20 6.36 14.37
N ILE A 97 -2.93 6.40 15.47
CA ILE A 97 -4.00 7.38 15.73
C ILE A 97 -3.89 7.90 17.16
N GLY A 98 -4.31 9.15 17.35
CA GLY A 98 -4.27 9.87 18.61
C GLY A 98 -4.42 11.37 18.38
N PRO A 99 -4.46 12.20 19.44
CA PRO A 99 -4.45 13.64 19.32
C PRO A 99 -3.22 14.12 18.52
N PHE A 100 -3.41 14.98 17.54
CA PHE A 100 -2.33 15.43 16.64
C PHE A 100 -1.14 16.05 17.38
N THR A 101 -1.41 16.77 18.48
CA THR A 101 -0.37 17.38 19.30
C THR A 101 0.46 16.39 20.13
N GLU A 102 0.00 15.14 20.23
CA GLU A 102 0.67 14.06 20.96
C GLU A 102 1.38 13.07 20.02
N GLU A 103 1.15 13.17 18.69
CA GLU A 103 1.84 12.37 17.70
C GLU A 103 3.32 12.77 17.66
N SER A 104 4.23 11.78 17.83
CA SER A 104 5.66 12.06 17.71
C SER A 104 6.06 12.30 16.26
N ASP A 105 7.10 13.13 16.04
CA ASP A 105 7.65 13.40 14.70
C ASP A 105 8.12 12.09 14.04
N ALA A 106 8.71 11.17 14.80
CA ALA A 106 9.13 9.86 14.30
C ALA A 106 7.96 9.04 13.77
N THR A 107 6.82 9.04 14.47
CA THR A 107 5.58 8.37 14.01
C THR A 107 5.06 9.01 12.72
N ALA A 108 5.03 10.35 12.65
CA ALA A 108 4.59 11.07 11.46
C ALA A 108 5.48 10.77 10.25
N VAL A 109 6.82 10.85 10.42
CA VAL A 109 7.81 10.54 9.37
C VAL A 109 7.65 9.09 8.89
N ARG A 110 7.52 8.14 9.82
CA ARG A 110 7.32 6.72 9.49
C ARG A 110 6.04 6.50 8.69
N MET A 111 4.93 7.13 9.11
CA MET A 111 3.65 7.04 8.41
C MET A 111 3.73 7.59 6.99
N VAL A 112 4.38 8.75 6.81
CA VAL A 112 4.62 9.34 5.48
C VAL A 112 5.53 8.43 4.65
N GLY A 113 6.59 7.88 5.24
CA GLY A 113 7.51 6.95 4.59
C GLY A 113 6.79 5.73 4.02
N ILE A 114 5.97 5.07 4.80
CA ILE A 114 5.25 3.86 4.37
C ILE A 114 4.07 4.20 3.46
N ASN A 115 3.15 5.06 3.93
CA ASN A 115 1.85 5.28 3.28
C ASN A 115 1.95 6.12 2.00
N LEU A 116 3.01 6.94 1.84
CA LEU A 116 3.16 7.84 0.71
C LEU A 116 4.44 7.57 -0.09
N HIS A 117 5.64 7.61 0.53
CA HIS A 117 6.88 7.39 -0.22
C HIS A 117 6.94 5.97 -0.79
N GLY A 118 6.49 4.95 -0.03
CA GLY A 118 6.37 3.59 -0.53
C GLY A 118 5.47 3.49 -1.76
N VAL A 119 4.33 4.17 -1.75
CA VAL A 119 3.42 4.23 -2.91
C VAL A 119 4.07 4.97 -4.09
N ILE A 120 4.83 6.05 -3.85
CA ILE A 120 5.55 6.78 -4.89
C ILE A 120 6.62 5.88 -5.53
N PHE A 121 7.43 5.17 -4.72
CA PHE A 121 8.47 4.28 -5.24
C PHE A 121 7.87 3.14 -6.06
N GLY A 122 6.89 2.44 -5.51
CA GLY A 122 6.21 1.35 -6.21
C GLY A 122 5.54 1.81 -7.49
N SER A 123 4.85 2.95 -7.48
CA SER A 123 4.21 3.50 -8.67
C SER A 123 5.24 3.82 -9.76
N LYS A 124 6.35 4.47 -9.44
CA LYS A 124 7.42 4.79 -10.41
C LYS A 124 8.03 3.52 -11.00
N LEU A 125 8.42 2.56 -10.16
CA LEU A 125 9.05 1.32 -10.59
C LEU A 125 8.12 0.45 -11.44
N ALA A 126 6.84 0.38 -11.09
CA ALA A 126 5.85 -0.35 -11.88
C ALA A 126 5.56 0.34 -13.21
N LEU A 127 5.38 1.67 -13.21
CA LEU A 127 5.12 2.42 -14.44
C LEU A 127 6.25 2.30 -15.45
N GLN A 128 7.52 2.31 -15.02
CA GLN A 128 8.67 2.08 -15.89
C GLN A 128 8.56 0.70 -16.59
N ARG A 129 8.20 -0.36 -15.85
CA ARG A 129 7.99 -1.71 -16.39
C ARG A 129 6.77 -1.77 -17.32
N PHE A 130 5.67 -1.13 -16.94
CA PHE A 130 4.46 -1.08 -17.75
C PHE A 130 4.66 -0.31 -19.05
N GLN A 131 5.38 0.81 -19.03
CA GLN A 131 5.66 1.62 -20.22
C GLN A 131 6.54 0.85 -21.22
N SER A 132 7.58 0.14 -20.76
CA SER A 132 8.42 -0.69 -21.63
C SER A 132 7.64 -1.82 -22.32
N ARG A 133 6.57 -2.31 -21.69
CA ARG A 133 5.70 -3.38 -22.21
C ARG A 133 4.43 -2.85 -22.90
N GLY A 134 4.17 -1.55 -22.83
CA GLY A 134 2.97 -0.91 -23.37
C GLY A 134 1.67 -1.23 -22.63
N ARG A 135 1.71 -1.97 -21.51
CA ARG A 135 0.53 -2.39 -20.74
C ARG A 135 0.84 -2.60 -19.27
N GLY A 136 -0.18 -2.49 -18.42
CA GLY A 136 -0.11 -2.80 -16.98
C GLY A 136 -1.28 -2.23 -16.21
N HIS A 137 -1.33 -2.46 -14.91
CA HIS A 137 -2.34 -1.85 -14.04
C HIS A 137 -1.75 -1.54 -12.66
N LEU A 138 -1.83 -0.27 -12.27
CA LEU A 138 -1.44 0.21 -10.94
C LEU A 138 -2.67 0.31 -10.04
N VAL A 139 -2.63 -0.31 -8.87
CA VAL A 139 -3.68 -0.20 -7.83
C VAL A 139 -3.06 0.42 -6.58
N ASN A 140 -3.58 1.54 -6.13
CA ASN A 140 -3.16 2.18 -4.89
C ASN A 140 -4.26 2.09 -3.84
N ILE A 141 -3.94 1.51 -2.67
CA ILE A 141 -4.89 1.43 -1.57
C ILE A 141 -4.81 2.72 -0.74
N ALA A 142 -5.80 3.58 -0.96
CA ALA A 142 -6.02 4.79 -0.18
C ALA A 142 -6.94 4.49 1.03
N SER A 143 -7.96 5.29 1.25
CA SER A 143 -9.01 5.16 2.27
C SER A 143 -10.11 6.19 1.99
N ALA A 144 -11.29 6.04 2.57
CA ALA A 144 -12.27 7.11 2.72
C ALA A 144 -11.66 8.36 3.39
N ALA A 145 -10.67 8.15 4.29
CA ALA A 145 -9.84 9.20 4.88
C ALA A 145 -8.94 9.96 3.87
N GLY A 146 -8.86 9.50 2.62
CA GLY A 146 -8.24 10.25 1.52
C GLY A 146 -9.17 11.26 0.84
N LYS A 147 -10.40 11.39 1.31
CA LYS A 147 -11.41 12.34 0.80
C LYS A 147 -12.03 13.20 1.91
N THR A 148 -11.84 12.81 3.16
CA THR A 148 -12.40 13.52 4.34
C THR A 148 -11.40 13.43 5.49
N GLY A 149 -11.23 14.52 6.24
CA GLY A 149 -10.42 14.54 7.46
C GLY A 149 -11.18 13.94 8.64
N PHE A 150 -10.47 13.21 9.48
CA PHE A 150 -11.00 12.62 10.72
C PHE A 150 -10.13 13.07 11.90
N PRO A 151 -10.72 13.57 13.00
CA PRO A 151 -9.99 13.83 14.24
C PRO A 151 -9.27 12.57 14.73
N GLY A 152 -8.09 12.70 15.31
CA GLY A 152 -7.27 11.57 15.76
C GLY A 152 -6.46 10.89 14.67
N GLY A 153 -6.59 11.30 13.40
CA GLY A 153 -5.86 10.70 12.27
C GLY A 153 -5.33 11.73 11.29
N ALA A 154 -4.82 12.88 11.75
CA ALA A 154 -4.44 14.00 10.88
C ALA A 154 -3.37 13.59 9.85
N THR A 155 -2.25 13.07 10.30
CA THR A 155 -1.16 12.61 9.42
C THR A 155 -1.60 11.45 8.52
N TYR A 156 -2.37 10.50 9.05
CA TYR A 156 -2.95 9.42 8.25
C TYR A 156 -3.83 9.96 7.11
N CYS A 157 -4.78 10.86 7.43
CA CYS A 157 -5.63 11.50 6.42
C CYS A 157 -4.79 12.24 5.37
N ALA A 158 -3.76 12.99 5.78
CA ALA A 158 -2.86 13.67 4.85
C ALA A 158 -2.19 12.70 3.87
N THR A 159 -1.64 11.58 4.37
CA THR A 159 -1.03 10.55 3.49
C THR A 159 -2.03 9.95 2.51
N LYS A 160 -3.26 9.66 2.97
CA LYS A 160 -4.29 9.06 2.11
C LYS A 160 -4.87 10.05 1.08
N HIS A 161 -4.97 11.35 1.40
CA HIS A 161 -5.27 12.40 0.42
C HIS A 161 -4.16 12.51 -0.63
N ALA A 162 -2.90 12.46 -0.21
CA ALA A 162 -1.76 12.50 -1.12
C ALA A 162 -1.76 11.32 -2.09
N VAL A 163 -2.08 10.09 -1.62
CA VAL A 163 -2.20 8.90 -2.49
C VAL A 163 -3.32 9.07 -3.53
N VAL A 164 -4.45 9.67 -3.14
CA VAL A 164 -5.55 9.95 -4.09
C VAL A 164 -5.09 10.94 -5.15
N GLY A 165 -4.50 12.08 -4.76
CA GLY A 165 -4.00 13.09 -5.70
C GLY A 165 -2.89 12.55 -6.62
N LEU A 166 -1.95 11.76 -6.06
CA LEU A 166 -0.91 11.07 -6.83
C LEU A 166 -1.53 10.15 -7.89
N SER A 167 -2.51 9.32 -7.49
CA SER A 167 -3.17 8.38 -8.39
C SER A 167 -3.92 9.08 -9.51
N GLU A 168 -4.57 10.22 -9.20
CA GLU A 168 -5.27 11.05 -10.19
C GLU A 168 -4.30 11.62 -11.22
N SER A 169 -3.17 12.17 -10.78
CA SER A 169 -2.14 12.73 -11.65
C SER A 169 -1.56 11.65 -12.57
N ILE A 170 -1.15 10.50 -12.02
CA ILE A 170 -0.63 9.38 -12.80
C ILE A 170 -1.66 8.90 -13.84
N ARG A 171 -2.93 8.81 -13.46
CA ARG A 171 -4.00 8.43 -14.40
C ARG A 171 -4.11 9.37 -15.60
N GLN A 172 -3.89 10.67 -15.39
CA GLN A 172 -3.88 11.65 -16.49
C GLN A 172 -2.64 11.45 -17.39
N GLU A 173 -1.47 11.20 -16.81
CA GLU A 173 -0.22 10.97 -17.54
C GLU A 173 -0.29 9.74 -18.45
N VAL A 174 -0.92 8.65 -18.00
CA VAL A 174 -1.04 7.41 -18.78
C VAL A 174 -2.28 7.37 -19.67
N ARG A 175 -3.02 8.50 -19.80
CA ARG A 175 -4.22 8.57 -20.59
C ARG A 175 -3.93 8.26 -22.06
N GLY A 176 -4.74 7.40 -22.66
CA GLY A 176 -4.57 6.97 -24.06
C GLY A 176 -3.63 5.76 -24.23
N THR A 177 -3.02 5.27 -23.16
CA THR A 177 -2.23 4.02 -23.16
C THR A 177 -3.07 2.82 -22.68
N ASP A 178 -2.52 1.61 -22.78
CA ASP A 178 -3.12 0.40 -22.18
C ASP A 178 -2.68 0.19 -20.71
N ILE A 179 -2.25 1.24 -20.02
CA ILE A 179 -1.93 1.23 -18.60
C ILE A 179 -3.13 1.70 -17.81
N GLY A 180 -3.60 0.87 -16.86
CA GLY A 180 -4.70 1.19 -15.95
C GLY A 180 -4.20 1.77 -14.63
N VAL A 181 -5.02 2.61 -14.00
CA VAL A 181 -4.80 3.09 -12.63
C VAL A 181 -6.11 2.98 -11.86
N SER A 182 -6.06 2.41 -10.67
CA SER A 182 -7.18 2.33 -9.73
C SER A 182 -6.77 2.90 -8.37
N VAL A 183 -7.66 3.65 -7.74
CA VAL A 183 -7.52 4.07 -6.34
C VAL A 183 -8.66 3.44 -5.53
N VAL A 184 -8.30 2.63 -4.53
CA VAL A 184 -9.27 1.91 -3.70
C VAL A 184 -9.40 2.62 -2.37
N MET A 185 -10.62 2.95 -1.99
CA MET A 185 -10.95 3.80 -0.85
C MET A 185 -11.93 3.07 0.08
N PRO A 186 -11.44 2.11 0.89
CA PRO A 186 -12.28 1.45 1.89
C PRO A 186 -12.60 2.37 3.06
N VAL A 187 -13.71 2.08 3.75
CA VAL A 187 -13.98 2.53 5.11
C VAL A 187 -13.18 1.71 6.12
N VAL A 188 -13.55 1.70 7.39
CA VAL A 188 -12.96 0.78 8.38
C VAL A 188 -13.13 -0.66 7.90
N VAL A 189 -12.03 -1.42 7.93
CA VAL A 189 -11.96 -2.83 7.52
C VAL A 189 -11.62 -3.67 8.74
N HIS A 190 -12.26 -4.82 8.92
CA HIS A 190 -11.95 -5.78 9.97
C HIS A 190 -10.57 -6.41 9.76
N THR A 191 -9.54 -5.66 10.14
CA THR A 191 -8.14 -6.05 10.11
C THR A 191 -7.48 -5.60 11.40
N GLU A 192 -6.24 -6.01 11.66
CA GLU A 192 -5.45 -5.50 12.78
C GLU A 192 -5.32 -3.97 12.75
N LEU A 193 -5.15 -3.38 11.56
CA LEU A 193 -5.08 -1.92 11.38
C LEU A 193 -6.38 -1.24 11.79
N GLY A 194 -7.54 -1.86 11.55
CA GLY A 194 -8.85 -1.36 11.92
C GLY A 194 -9.34 -1.81 13.30
N SER A 195 -8.55 -2.58 14.07
CA SER A 195 -8.96 -3.07 15.39
C SER A 195 -9.26 -1.92 16.35
N GLY A 196 -10.26 -2.10 17.22
CA GLY A 196 -10.63 -1.12 18.25
C GLY A 196 -11.23 0.19 17.73
N LEU A 197 -11.52 0.31 16.43
CA LEU A 197 -12.20 1.50 15.91
C LEU A 197 -13.71 1.40 16.09
N PRO A 198 -14.37 2.46 16.61
CA PRO A 198 -15.81 2.49 16.73
C PRO A 198 -16.50 2.57 15.36
N GLU A 199 -17.71 2.06 15.30
CA GLU A 199 -18.55 2.12 14.09
C GLU A 199 -19.19 3.51 13.93
N ALA A 200 -19.14 4.05 12.71
CA ALA A 200 -19.97 5.19 12.35
C ALA A 200 -21.44 4.72 12.17
N ARG A 201 -22.39 5.58 12.52
CA ARG A 201 -23.82 5.27 12.34
C ARG A 201 -24.14 4.99 10.87
N GLY A 202 -24.74 3.80 10.61
CA GLY A 202 -25.12 3.39 9.26
C GLY A 202 -23.98 2.85 8.38
N PHE A 203 -22.76 2.80 8.90
CA PHE A 203 -21.60 2.24 8.21
C PHE A 203 -20.91 1.22 9.10
N LYS A 204 -21.21 -0.04 8.85
CA LYS A 204 -20.47 -1.13 9.47
C LYS A 204 -19.09 -1.26 8.84
N PRO A 205 -18.09 -1.67 9.60
CA PRO A 205 -16.82 -2.12 9.03
C PRO A 205 -17.06 -3.15 7.93
N VAL A 206 -16.20 -3.20 6.96
CA VAL A 206 -16.25 -4.17 5.87
C VAL A 206 -15.20 -5.26 6.11
N GLU A 207 -15.39 -6.43 5.51
CA GLU A 207 -14.41 -7.50 5.58
C GLU A 207 -13.29 -7.27 4.55
N PRO A 208 -12.06 -7.78 4.80
CA PRO A 208 -10.97 -7.75 3.82
C PRO A 208 -11.37 -8.32 2.46
N GLU A 209 -12.24 -9.33 2.44
CA GLU A 209 -12.78 -9.99 1.25
C GLU A 209 -13.67 -9.07 0.41
N ASP A 210 -14.39 -8.12 1.04
CA ASP A 210 -15.17 -7.11 0.33
C ASP A 210 -14.26 -6.17 -0.46
N VAL A 211 -13.13 -5.78 0.17
CA VAL A 211 -12.12 -4.95 -0.49
C VAL A 211 -11.43 -5.73 -1.62
N ALA A 212 -11.06 -6.98 -1.38
CA ALA A 212 -10.48 -7.86 -2.37
C ALA A 212 -11.39 -8.04 -3.60
N SER A 213 -12.69 -8.29 -3.37
CA SER A 213 -13.69 -8.40 -4.44
C SER A 213 -13.81 -7.12 -5.26
N ALA A 214 -13.74 -5.95 -4.60
CA ALA A 214 -13.77 -4.65 -5.27
C ALA A 214 -12.48 -4.40 -6.09
N ILE A 215 -11.32 -4.87 -5.64
CA ILE A 215 -10.06 -4.81 -6.39
C ILE A 215 -10.15 -5.70 -7.64
N VAL A 216 -10.66 -6.93 -7.52
CA VAL A 216 -10.89 -7.82 -8.68
C VAL A 216 -11.81 -7.14 -9.71
N ASP A 217 -12.97 -6.59 -9.28
CA ASP A 217 -13.88 -5.85 -10.16
C ASP A 217 -13.18 -4.65 -10.83
N ALA A 218 -12.34 -3.93 -10.08
CA ALA A 218 -11.59 -2.79 -10.59
C ALA A 218 -10.59 -3.19 -11.69
N LEU A 219 -9.87 -4.28 -11.51
CA LEU A 219 -8.92 -4.81 -12.48
C LEU A 219 -9.62 -5.33 -13.74
N GLN A 220 -10.73 -6.06 -13.58
CA GLN A 220 -11.52 -6.58 -14.70
C GLN A 220 -12.17 -5.50 -15.54
N HIS A 221 -12.63 -4.40 -14.92
CA HIS A 221 -13.39 -3.34 -15.59
C HIS A 221 -12.64 -1.99 -15.70
N ARG A 222 -11.36 -1.95 -15.29
CA ARG A 222 -10.52 -0.73 -15.28
C ARG A 222 -11.18 0.45 -14.56
N ARG A 223 -11.77 0.17 -13.38
CA ARG A 223 -12.39 1.24 -12.57
C ARG A 223 -11.31 2.07 -11.89
N TYR A 224 -11.47 3.39 -11.95
CA TYR A 224 -10.54 4.30 -11.26
C TYR A 224 -10.92 4.50 -9.79
N ASP A 225 -12.07 5.11 -9.52
CA ASP A 225 -12.58 5.37 -8.16
C ASP A 225 -13.28 4.12 -7.61
N VAL A 226 -12.69 3.48 -6.62
CA VAL A 226 -13.21 2.24 -6.02
C VAL A 226 -13.51 2.46 -4.54
N PHE A 227 -14.72 2.85 -4.22
CA PHE A 227 -15.18 2.96 -2.83
C PHE A 227 -15.71 1.63 -2.31
N VAL A 228 -15.33 1.26 -1.08
CA VAL A 228 -15.83 0.05 -0.42
C VAL A 228 -16.39 0.42 0.96
N PRO A 229 -17.72 0.32 1.14
CA PRO A 229 -18.75 -0.05 0.17
C PRO A 229 -19.07 1.08 -0.84
N LYS A 230 -19.58 0.74 -2.02
CA LYS A 230 -19.86 1.69 -3.12
C LYS A 230 -20.73 2.89 -2.70
N ARG A 231 -21.69 2.69 -1.76
CA ARG A 231 -22.59 3.75 -1.24
C ARG A 231 -21.84 4.90 -0.57
N VAL A 232 -20.67 4.63 0.01
CA VAL A 232 -19.86 5.67 0.66
C VAL A 232 -19.35 6.68 -0.35
N GLY A 233 -18.98 6.23 -1.55
CA GLY A 233 -18.55 7.13 -2.61
C GLY A 233 -19.61 8.13 -3.04
N ALA A 234 -20.88 7.72 -3.08
CA ALA A 234 -21.99 8.62 -3.38
C ALA A 234 -22.16 9.68 -2.26
N LEU A 235 -22.09 9.24 -1.00
CA LEU A 235 -22.20 10.14 0.14
C LEU A 235 -21.04 11.18 0.18
N ILE A 236 -19.80 10.74 -0.02
CA ILE A 236 -18.63 11.61 -0.04
C ILE A 236 -18.75 12.65 -1.17
N ARG A 237 -19.19 12.24 -2.36
CA ARG A 237 -19.40 13.16 -3.49
C ARG A 237 -20.50 14.17 -3.19
N LEU A 238 -21.61 13.73 -2.60
CA LEU A 238 -22.71 14.62 -2.21
C LEU A 238 -22.26 15.60 -1.11
N ASN A 239 -21.51 15.11 -0.13
CA ASN A 239 -20.95 15.96 0.93
C ASN A 239 -20.01 17.03 0.38
N GLY A 240 -19.21 16.72 -0.66
CA GLY A 240 -18.33 17.67 -1.33
C GLY A 240 -19.06 18.79 -2.10
N LEU A 241 -20.35 18.64 -2.38
CA LEU A 241 -21.18 19.66 -3.02
C LEU A 241 -21.90 20.56 -2.01
N MET A 242 -21.92 20.18 -0.73
CA MET A 242 -22.58 20.96 0.32
C MET A 242 -21.66 22.05 0.89
N PRO A 243 -22.21 23.15 1.40
CA PRO A 243 -21.47 24.08 2.23
C PRO A 243 -20.78 23.34 3.40
N ARG A 244 -19.55 23.72 3.72
CA ARG A 244 -18.71 23.00 4.70
C ARG A 244 -19.42 22.75 6.04
N ALA A 245 -20.11 23.77 6.58
CA ALA A 245 -20.84 23.65 7.85
C ALA A 245 -21.92 22.57 7.83
N LEU A 246 -22.64 22.41 6.70
CA LEU A 246 -23.64 21.36 6.54
C LEU A 246 -22.98 19.98 6.44
N GLY A 247 -21.92 19.85 5.68
CA GLY A 247 -21.16 18.60 5.55
C GLY A 247 -20.57 18.14 6.89
N GLU A 248 -20.00 19.04 7.67
CA GLU A 248 -19.53 18.78 9.03
C GLU A 248 -20.69 18.37 9.97
N GLY A 249 -21.85 19.01 9.85
CA GLY A 249 -23.06 18.64 10.59
C GLY A 249 -23.51 17.22 10.28
N VAL A 250 -23.54 16.82 9.02
CA VAL A 250 -23.85 15.45 8.60
C VAL A 250 -22.83 14.46 9.15
N THR A 251 -21.53 14.76 9.07
CA THR A 251 -20.46 13.90 9.61
C THR A 251 -20.62 13.66 11.12
N ARG A 252 -20.93 14.72 11.90
CA ARG A 252 -21.20 14.62 13.35
C ARG A 252 -22.48 13.80 13.64
N LEU A 253 -23.55 14.02 12.88
CA LEU A 253 -24.81 13.26 13.03
C LEU A 253 -24.58 11.75 12.84
N LEU A 254 -23.71 11.39 11.88
CA LEU A 254 -23.32 10.03 11.57
C LEU A 254 -22.22 9.51 12.52
N LYS A 255 -21.75 10.30 13.49
CA LYS A 255 -20.60 9.97 14.36
C LYS A 255 -19.31 9.62 13.59
N GLY A 256 -19.18 10.11 12.37
CA GLY A 256 -17.99 9.90 11.57
C GLY A 256 -16.74 10.54 12.16
N ASP A 257 -16.91 11.67 12.86
CA ASP A 257 -15.87 12.39 13.59
C ASP A 257 -15.28 11.60 14.77
N GLN A 258 -15.98 10.57 15.26
CA GLN A 258 -15.55 9.76 16.42
C GLN A 258 -14.75 8.51 16.03
N VAL A 259 -14.74 8.12 14.74
CA VAL A 259 -14.18 6.86 14.26
C VAL A 259 -12.68 6.70 14.57
N LEU A 260 -11.89 7.76 14.41
CA LEU A 260 -10.46 7.75 14.73
C LEU A 260 -10.14 8.47 16.06
N ALA A 261 -11.09 9.25 16.60
CA ALA A 261 -10.89 10.04 17.82
C ALA A 261 -11.02 9.24 19.11
N ASN A 262 -11.82 8.16 19.09
CA ASN A 262 -12.16 7.39 20.29
C ASN A 262 -11.87 5.88 20.10
N PRO A 263 -10.61 5.48 19.87
CA PRO A 263 -10.28 4.07 19.71
C PRO A 263 -10.35 3.32 21.04
N ASP A 264 -10.67 2.04 21.00
CA ASP A 264 -10.44 1.12 22.10
C ASP A 264 -8.96 0.69 22.08
N HIS A 265 -8.13 1.33 22.90
CA HIS A 265 -6.71 1.04 23.01
C HIS A 265 -6.43 -0.40 23.47
N GLY A 266 -7.31 -1.02 24.28
CA GLY A 266 -7.18 -2.42 24.66
C GLY A 266 -7.24 -3.36 23.46
N ALA A 267 -8.23 -3.16 22.59
CA ALA A 267 -8.36 -3.93 21.35
C ALA A 267 -7.26 -3.61 20.32
N ARG A 268 -6.61 -2.44 20.40
CA ARG A 268 -5.50 -2.03 19.53
C ARG A 268 -4.12 -2.38 20.07
N ALA A 269 -3.98 -2.78 21.35
CA ALA A 269 -2.70 -2.93 22.02
C ALA A 269 -1.68 -3.77 21.22
N ALA A 270 -2.10 -4.89 20.63
CA ALA A 270 -1.22 -5.72 19.81
C ALA A 270 -0.74 -5.02 18.53
N TYR A 271 -1.60 -4.22 17.90
CA TYR A 271 -1.23 -3.43 16.74
C TYR A 271 -0.29 -2.28 17.11
N GLU A 272 -0.58 -1.56 18.20
CA GLU A 272 0.21 -0.42 18.69
C GLU A 272 1.62 -0.88 19.14
N ALA A 273 1.72 -2.02 19.82
CA ALA A 273 3.02 -2.61 20.19
C ALA A 273 3.89 -2.90 18.96
N ARG A 274 3.33 -3.53 17.91
CA ARG A 274 4.08 -3.77 16.66
C ARG A 274 4.49 -2.48 15.96
N MET A 275 3.65 -1.45 16.01
CA MET A 275 4.00 -0.14 15.44
C MET A 275 5.15 0.51 16.21
N ALA A 276 5.18 0.41 17.53
CA ALA A 276 6.28 0.90 18.36
C ALA A 276 7.60 0.19 18.04
N ASP A 277 7.59 -1.14 17.91
CA ASP A 277 8.77 -1.92 17.51
C ASP A 277 9.29 -1.50 16.12
N THR A 278 8.37 -1.22 15.21
CA THR A 278 8.71 -0.78 13.85
C THR A 278 9.30 0.63 13.84
N VAL A 279 8.87 1.52 14.75
CA VAL A 279 9.47 2.86 14.93
C VAL A 279 10.86 2.75 15.53
N ALA A 280 11.03 1.92 16.58
CA ALA A 280 12.33 1.72 17.25
C ALA A 280 13.40 1.14 16.30
N LEU A 281 13.03 0.29 15.37
CA LEU A 281 13.94 -0.23 14.33
C LEU A 281 14.40 0.84 13.35
N ALA A 282 13.58 1.85 13.09
CA ALA A 282 13.92 2.95 12.17
C ALA A 282 14.85 3.99 12.80
N ASP A 283 14.86 4.12 14.12
CA ASP A 283 15.74 5.03 14.87
C ASP A 283 17.15 4.45 15.09
N GLN A 284 17.42 3.20 14.73
CA GLN A 284 18.78 2.66 14.77
C GLN A 284 19.59 3.30 13.63
N PRO A 285 20.74 3.96 13.94
CA PRO A 285 21.59 4.50 12.90
C PRO A 285 22.04 3.33 12.00
N ALA A 286 21.94 3.53 10.69
CA ALA A 286 22.43 2.57 9.72
C ALA A 286 23.88 2.23 10.09
N THR A 287 24.14 1.00 10.50
CA THR A 287 25.50 0.52 10.72
C THR A 287 26.22 0.63 9.39
N SER A 288 27.06 1.66 9.27
CA SER A 288 27.92 1.86 8.12
C SER A 288 29.01 0.79 8.14
N GLU A 289 28.70 -0.42 7.68
CA GLU A 289 29.73 -1.31 7.17
C GLU A 289 30.14 -0.79 5.78
N THR A 290 31.01 0.21 5.80
CA THR A 290 31.83 0.52 4.63
C THR A 290 32.80 -0.66 4.49
N PRO A 291 32.77 -1.43 3.38
CA PRO A 291 33.82 -2.41 3.14
C PRO A 291 35.13 -1.65 3.05
N ALA A 292 36.09 -1.99 3.93
CA ALA A 292 37.43 -1.43 3.88
C ALA A 292 37.98 -1.59 2.45
N ALA A 293 38.27 -0.46 1.83
CA ALA A 293 38.92 -0.44 0.53
C ALA A 293 40.24 -1.22 0.67
N ALA A 294 40.38 -2.30 -0.10
CA ALA A 294 41.63 -3.01 -0.21
C ALA A 294 42.69 -2.05 -0.79
N GLU A 295 43.76 -1.79 -0.01
CA GLU A 295 44.93 -1.06 -0.47
C GLU A 295 45.50 -1.77 -1.71
N PRO A 296 45.84 -1.01 -2.78
CA PRO A 296 46.53 -1.61 -3.90
C PRO A 296 47.96 -1.97 -3.51
N ALA A 297 48.33 -3.25 -3.64
CA ALA A 297 49.67 -3.76 -3.43
C ALA A 297 50.69 -2.98 -4.27
N ALA A 298 51.67 -2.40 -3.61
CA ALA A 298 52.78 -1.69 -4.23
C ALA A 298 53.54 -2.61 -5.20
N ALA A 299 53.61 -2.19 -6.46
CA ALA A 299 54.46 -2.83 -7.47
C ALA A 299 55.92 -2.57 -7.14
N GLN A 300 56.64 -3.63 -6.78
CA GLN A 300 58.10 -3.58 -6.68
C GLN A 300 58.69 -3.50 -8.09
N SER A 301 59.29 -2.34 -8.41
CA SER A 301 60.14 -2.15 -9.56
C SER A 301 61.42 -2.99 -9.43
N ARG A 302 61.61 -3.95 -10.30
CA ARG A 302 62.93 -4.61 -10.52
C ARG A 302 63.73 -3.75 -11.47
N GLU A 303 64.77 -3.09 -10.95
CA GLU A 303 65.86 -2.61 -11.75
C GLU A 303 66.65 -3.80 -12.32
N THR A 304 66.75 -3.90 -13.62
CA THR A 304 67.73 -4.73 -14.32
C THR A 304 68.86 -3.88 -14.77
N GLU A 305 70.01 -3.99 -14.09
CA GLU A 305 71.32 -3.58 -14.54
C GLU A 305 71.67 -4.42 -15.76
N THR A 306 72.16 -3.75 -16.82
CA THR A 306 72.84 -4.38 -17.97
C THR A 306 74.21 -3.69 -18.17
N VAL A 307 75.18 -4.54 -18.13
CA VAL A 307 76.58 -4.30 -18.54
C VAL A 307 76.68 -4.01 -20.04
#